data_f197677e43fd4a587df95323ad1a7704
#
_entry.id   f197677e43fd4a587df95323ad1a7704
#
_cell.length_a   1.000
_cell.length_b   1.000
_cell.length_c   1.000
_cell.angle_alpha   90.00
_cell.angle_beta   90.00
_cell.angle_gamma   90.00
#
_symmetry.space_group_name_H-M   'P 1'
#
loop_
_entity.id
_entity.type
_entity.pdbx_description
1 polymer ?
#
loop_
_entity_poly.entity_id
_entity_poly.type
_entity_poly.pdbx_seq_one_letter_code
_entity_poly.pdbx_strand_id
1 'polypeptide(L)'
;MSLKTSIFLLLIFINTITWAQSKVDSSKIVSVLSFNILHGATTKGDFNLDVIAQVILDANPDFVALQEVDFKTNRAKKYDLVTELGYRTKLVPLFGKAMNFDGGEYGEGVLCNYTFLSSRNVALPYSPGNEPRTALEIVTTIASNDTIAFIGTHLDHLSDEKDRVAQVKKINEVFSLNQYPTILAGDLNATPGSIPINILEEVWSASHDKDDVKYTFPSSNPKKKIDYIMFYPKNRWRVLETKVIQDAVASDHCAYLVILELLDE
;
A
#
# COMPACT_ATOMS: atom_id res chain seq x y z
N MET A 1 20.37 80.47 26.93
CA MET A 1 19.61 79.64 25.92
C MET A 1 20.00 78.19 26.12
N SER A 2 19.10 77.39 26.73
CA SER A 2 19.35 75.98 27.04
C SER A 2 18.58 75.12 26.06
N LEU A 3 19.32 74.35 25.30
CA LEU A 3 18.77 73.42 24.31
C LEU A 3 18.41 72.12 25.04
N LYS A 4 17.09 71.80 25.15
CA LYS A 4 16.61 70.54 25.69
C LYS A 4 16.56 69.54 24.58
N THR A 5 17.42 68.53 24.63
CA THR A 5 17.44 67.39 23.71
C THR A 5 16.44 66.34 24.23
N SER A 6 15.32 66.14 23.52
CA SER A 6 14.35 65.07 23.81
C SER A 6 14.77 63.81 23.10
N ILE A 7 15.11 62.77 23.84
CA ILE A 7 15.41 61.43 23.34
C ILE A 7 14.08 60.68 23.19
N PHE A 8 13.69 60.36 21.95
CA PHE A 8 12.53 59.52 21.64
C PHE A 8 12.97 58.04 21.63
N LEU A 9 12.55 57.30 22.64
CA LEU A 9 12.80 55.84 22.70
C LEU A 9 11.78 55.14 21.84
N LEU A 10 12.22 54.60 20.70
CA LEU A 10 11.40 53.79 19.81
C LEU A 10 11.41 52.33 20.32
N LEU A 11 10.36 51.90 20.98
CA LEU A 11 10.15 50.50 21.39
C LEU A 11 9.72 49.68 20.17
N ILE A 12 10.68 48.91 19.60
CA ILE A 12 10.39 47.92 18.57
C ILE A 12 9.85 46.66 19.24
N PHE A 13 8.54 46.39 19.12
CA PHE A 13 7.93 45.11 19.47
C PHE A 13 8.28 44.09 18.40
N ILE A 14 9.26 43.22 18.68
CA ILE A 14 9.54 42.05 17.85
C ILE A 14 8.53 40.97 18.24
N ASN A 15 7.48 40.83 17.46
CA ASN A 15 6.59 39.68 17.55
C ASN A 15 7.34 38.44 17.02
N THR A 16 7.89 37.63 17.90
CA THR A 16 8.41 36.31 17.57
C THR A 16 7.22 35.38 17.39
N ILE A 17 6.83 35.14 16.14
CA ILE A 17 5.91 34.04 15.79
C ILE A 17 6.71 32.76 16.00
N THR A 18 6.56 32.12 17.15
CA THR A 18 7.02 30.76 17.39
C THR A 18 6.09 29.81 16.62
N TRP A 19 6.53 29.32 15.49
CA TRP A 19 5.91 28.17 14.87
C TRP A 19 6.14 26.98 15.81
N ALA A 20 5.09 26.57 16.51
CA ALA A 20 5.10 25.30 17.21
C ALA A 20 5.17 24.20 16.13
N GLN A 21 6.35 23.68 15.88
CA GLN A 21 6.53 22.46 15.10
C GLN A 21 5.85 21.35 15.91
N SER A 22 4.66 20.92 15.51
CA SER A 22 3.98 19.80 16.14
C SER A 22 4.93 18.61 16.06
N LYS A 23 5.34 18.09 17.22
CA LYS A 23 6.20 16.91 17.30
C LYS A 23 5.39 15.77 16.69
N VAL A 24 5.84 15.22 15.57
CA VAL A 24 5.20 14.08 14.92
C VAL A 24 5.16 12.92 15.93
N ASP A 25 3.98 12.39 16.20
CA ASP A 25 3.81 11.25 17.09
C ASP A 25 4.17 9.97 16.32
N SER A 26 5.32 9.39 16.63
CA SER A 26 5.79 8.18 15.97
C SER A 26 4.85 6.97 16.12
N SER A 27 3.99 6.96 17.14
CA SER A 27 3.01 5.88 17.32
C SER A 27 1.87 5.92 16.28
N LYS A 28 1.66 7.06 15.63
CA LYS A 28 0.68 7.28 14.57
C LYS A 28 1.27 7.11 13.15
N ILE A 29 2.56 6.81 13.06
CA ILE A 29 3.22 6.55 11.78
C ILE A 29 3.10 5.07 11.45
N VAL A 30 2.71 4.77 10.21
CA VAL A 30 2.69 3.42 9.67
C VAL A 30 3.44 3.37 8.34
N SER A 31 4.21 2.31 8.14
CA SER A 31 4.91 2.01 6.90
C SER A 31 4.19 0.91 6.14
N VAL A 32 3.90 1.16 4.87
CA VAL A 32 3.09 0.30 4.01
C VAL A 32 3.86 -0.07 2.76
N LEU A 33 3.93 -1.35 2.44
CA LEU A 33 4.56 -1.89 1.25
C LEU A 33 3.52 -2.58 0.35
N SER A 34 3.53 -2.27 -0.94
CA SER A 34 2.87 -3.07 -1.98
C SER A 34 3.92 -3.78 -2.80
N PHE A 35 3.82 -5.11 -2.97
CA PHE A 35 4.81 -5.89 -3.69
C PHE A 35 4.19 -7.10 -4.39
N ASN A 36 4.09 -7.05 -5.72
CA ASN A 36 3.81 -8.21 -6.55
C ASN A 36 5.05 -9.12 -6.54
N ILE A 37 4.90 -10.35 -6.06
CA ILE A 37 6.01 -11.28 -5.77
C ILE A 37 6.26 -12.33 -6.85
N LEU A 38 5.67 -12.15 -8.04
CA LEU A 38 5.87 -13.07 -9.18
C LEU A 38 5.73 -14.55 -8.74
N HIS A 39 4.67 -14.87 -7.98
CA HIS A 39 4.36 -16.20 -7.42
C HIS A 39 5.53 -16.94 -6.75
N GLY A 40 6.47 -16.20 -6.16
CA GLY A 40 7.66 -16.74 -5.48
C GLY A 40 8.82 -17.06 -6.41
N ALA A 41 8.68 -16.83 -7.73
CA ALA A 41 9.78 -16.93 -8.67
C ALA A 41 10.61 -15.64 -8.66
N THR A 42 11.86 -15.76 -9.13
CA THR A 42 12.68 -14.60 -9.47
C THR A 42 12.63 -14.34 -10.99
N THR A 43 13.06 -13.17 -11.42
CA THR A 43 13.17 -12.85 -12.86
C THR A 43 14.23 -13.72 -13.58
N LYS A 44 15.02 -14.51 -12.85
CA LYS A 44 15.93 -15.52 -13.40
C LYS A 44 15.28 -16.87 -13.64
N GLY A 45 13.99 -17.01 -13.25
CA GLY A 45 13.19 -18.23 -13.44
C GLY A 45 13.41 -19.28 -12.35
N ASP A 46 14.15 -18.98 -11.27
CA ASP A 46 14.26 -19.84 -10.09
C ASP A 46 13.23 -19.43 -9.03
N PHE A 47 12.86 -20.38 -8.18
CA PHE A 47 11.98 -20.15 -7.03
C PHE A 47 12.83 -19.82 -5.80
N ASN A 48 12.72 -18.58 -5.29
CA ASN A 48 13.58 -18.09 -4.21
C ASN A 48 12.87 -17.07 -3.31
N LEU A 49 12.27 -17.54 -2.22
CA LEU A 49 11.56 -16.69 -1.27
C LEU A 49 12.51 -15.84 -0.38
N ASP A 50 13.77 -16.22 -0.25
CA ASP A 50 14.71 -15.47 0.59
C ASP A 50 15.06 -14.10 -0.02
N VAL A 51 15.15 -14.02 -1.36
CA VAL A 51 15.37 -12.75 -2.07
C VAL A 51 14.16 -11.83 -1.90
N ILE A 52 12.94 -12.37 -2.03
CA ILE A 52 11.69 -11.61 -1.83
C ILE A 52 11.59 -11.13 -0.38
N ALA A 53 11.85 -12.03 0.58
CA ALA A 53 11.84 -11.69 2.01
C ALA A 53 12.87 -10.60 2.35
N GLN A 54 14.03 -10.59 1.71
CA GLN A 54 15.05 -9.56 1.94
C GLN A 54 14.58 -8.18 1.53
N VAL A 55 13.85 -8.02 0.41
CA VAL A 55 13.24 -6.75 0.01
C VAL A 55 12.26 -6.24 1.09
N ILE A 56 11.46 -7.14 1.66
CA ILE A 56 10.51 -6.79 2.73
C ILE A 56 11.26 -6.41 4.02
N LEU A 57 12.29 -7.17 4.41
CA LEU A 57 13.10 -6.89 5.60
C LEU A 57 13.82 -5.54 5.50
N ASP A 58 14.41 -5.23 4.34
CA ASP A 58 15.12 -3.96 4.10
C ASP A 58 14.17 -2.76 4.09
N ALA A 59 12.90 -2.96 3.68
CA ALA A 59 11.85 -1.96 3.72
C ALA A 59 11.29 -1.75 5.14
N ASN A 60 11.36 -2.77 6.00
CA ASN A 60 10.85 -2.80 7.37
C ASN A 60 9.43 -2.23 7.52
N PRO A 61 8.43 -2.75 6.79
CA PRO A 61 7.09 -2.23 6.78
C PRO A 61 6.25 -2.75 7.96
N ASP A 62 5.24 -1.96 8.37
CA ASP A 62 4.20 -2.40 9.29
C ASP A 62 3.12 -3.24 8.59
N PHE A 63 2.86 -2.93 7.32
CA PHE A 63 1.87 -3.60 6.47
C PHE A 63 2.46 -3.92 5.10
N VAL A 64 2.17 -5.13 4.60
CA VAL A 64 2.54 -5.55 3.25
C VAL A 64 1.31 -6.10 2.55
N ALA A 65 1.01 -5.56 1.37
CA ALA A 65 0.11 -6.19 0.40
C ALA A 65 0.96 -6.95 -0.62
N LEU A 66 0.75 -8.26 -0.70
CA LEU A 66 1.43 -9.15 -1.64
C LEU A 66 0.46 -9.56 -2.75
N GLN A 67 0.86 -9.40 -4.00
CA GLN A 67 0.12 -9.86 -5.17
C GLN A 67 0.81 -11.08 -5.77
N GLU A 68 0.05 -11.84 -6.56
CA GLU A 68 0.48 -13.11 -7.15
C GLU A 68 0.92 -14.14 -6.10
N VAL A 69 0.09 -14.35 -5.10
CA VAL A 69 0.40 -15.28 -4.01
C VAL A 69 -0.18 -16.66 -4.29
N ASP A 70 0.70 -17.65 -4.39
CA ASP A 70 0.33 -19.05 -4.49
C ASP A 70 0.20 -19.68 -3.10
N PHE A 71 -0.86 -20.48 -2.93
CA PHE A 71 -1.06 -21.33 -1.77
C PHE A 71 -1.07 -22.80 -2.20
N LYS A 72 0.02 -23.51 -1.89
CA LYS A 72 0.20 -24.94 -2.17
C LYS A 72 0.02 -25.36 -3.64
N THR A 73 0.31 -24.48 -4.58
CA THR A 73 0.34 -24.83 -6.01
C THR A 73 1.54 -25.71 -6.34
N ASN A 74 1.49 -26.37 -7.51
CA ASN A 74 2.62 -27.19 -7.97
C ASN A 74 3.82 -26.32 -8.32
N ARG A 75 3.61 -25.18 -9.00
CA ARG A 75 4.70 -24.24 -9.36
C ARG A 75 5.39 -23.65 -8.15
N ALA A 76 4.65 -23.40 -7.07
CA ALA A 76 5.20 -22.94 -5.78
C ALA A 76 5.69 -24.11 -4.90
N LYS A 77 5.94 -25.30 -5.46
CA LYS A 77 6.48 -26.49 -4.75
C LYS A 77 5.66 -26.86 -3.50
N LYS A 78 4.34 -26.60 -3.52
CA LYS A 78 3.42 -26.83 -2.40
C LYS A 78 3.65 -25.96 -1.16
N TYR A 79 4.45 -24.90 -1.27
CA TYR A 79 4.56 -23.94 -0.19
C TYR A 79 3.29 -23.07 -0.06
N ASP A 80 3.01 -22.65 1.14
CA ASP A 80 2.11 -21.54 1.47
C ASP A 80 2.98 -20.28 1.50
N LEU A 81 2.98 -19.52 0.39
CA LEU A 81 3.94 -18.43 0.20
C LEU A 81 3.80 -17.33 1.25
N VAL A 82 2.57 -16.99 1.66
CA VAL A 82 2.38 -15.93 2.64
C VAL A 82 2.86 -16.36 4.03
N THR A 83 2.62 -17.60 4.43
CA THR A 83 3.14 -18.15 5.69
C THR A 83 4.66 -18.23 5.69
N GLU A 84 5.26 -18.67 4.58
CA GLU A 84 6.71 -18.73 4.40
C GLU A 84 7.38 -17.36 4.48
N LEU A 85 6.78 -16.34 3.85
CA LEU A 85 7.27 -14.97 3.93
C LEU A 85 7.05 -14.38 5.33
N GLY A 86 5.89 -14.63 5.97
CA GLY A 86 5.64 -14.22 7.34
C GLY A 86 6.66 -14.79 8.34
N TYR A 87 7.04 -16.06 8.17
CA TYR A 87 8.10 -16.68 8.98
C TYR A 87 9.46 -15.99 8.82
N ARG A 88 9.85 -15.68 7.56
CA ARG A 88 11.14 -15.03 7.24
C ARG A 88 11.19 -13.59 7.73
N THR A 89 10.08 -12.86 7.62
CA THR A 89 9.99 -11.43 7.93
C THR A 89 9.56 -11.13 9.36
N LYS A 90 9.06 -12.15 10.10
CA LYS A 90 8.47 -12.04 11.45
C LYS A 90 7.16 -11.23 11.48
N LEU A 91 6.48 -11.12 10.35
CA LEU A 91 5.18 -10.49 10.23
C LEU A 91 4.06 -11.54 10.28
N VAL A 92 2.88 -11.15 10.77
CA VAL A 92 1.69 -12.02 10.86
C VAL A 92 1.09 -12.19 9.45
N PRO A 93 1.00 -13.42 8.92
CA PRO A 93 0.54 -13.66 7.55
C PRO A 93 -0.97 -13.93 7.49
N LEU A 94 -1.60 -13.52 6.37
CA LEU A 94 -2.95 -13.91 5.99
C LEU A 94 -3.05 -14.09 4.49
N PHE A 95 -3.61 -15.22 4.04
CA PHE A 95 -3.90 -15.50 2.63
C PHE A 95 -5.36 -15.25 2.29
N GLY A 96 -5.63 -14.56 1.19
CA GLY A 96 -6.95 -14.34 0.61
C GLY A 96 -7.09 -15.04 -0.73
N LYS A 97 -7.82 -16.15 -0.76
CA LYS A 97 -8.05 -16.91 -1.98
C LYS A 97 -8.88 -16.13 -2.99
N ALA A 98 -8.41 -16.05 -4.24
CA ALA A 98 -9.19 -15.61 -5.40
C ALA A 98 -9.73 -16.82 -6.20
N MET A 99 -8.90 -17.84 -6.45
CA MET A 99 -9.29 -19.01 -7.26
C MET A 99 -8.53 -20.27 -6.89
N ASN A 100 -9.02 -21.42 -7.38
CA ASN A 100 -8.24 -22.65 -7.44
C ASN A 100 -7.29 -22.58 -8.63
N PHE A 101 -6.03 -22.94 -8.43
CA PHE A 101 -5.01 -22.86 -9.45
C PHE A 101 -3.93 -23.91 -9.24
N ASP A 102 -3.48 -24.55 -10.30
CA ASP A 102 -2.33 -25.46 -10.37
C ASP A 102 -2.24 -26.46 -9.20
N GLY A 103 -3.37 -27.09 -8.84
CA GLY A 103 -3.45 -28.07 -7.75
C GLY A 103 -3.34 -27.48 -6.33
N GLY A 104 -3.50 -26.20 -6.19
CA GLY A 104 -3.61 -25.40 -4.96
C GLY A 104 -4.55 -24.23 -5.16
N GLU A 105 -4.22 -23.06 -4.60
CA GLU A 105 -4.98 -21.84 -4.68
C GLU A 105 -4.07 -20.65 -5.06
N TYR A 106 -4.67 -19.60 -5.61
CA TYR A 106 -4.03 -18.36 -5.99
C TYR A 106 -4.85 -17.18 -5.48
N GLY A 107 -4.18 -16.10 -5.08
CA GLY A 107 -4.84 -14.91 -4.58
C GLY A 107 -3.87 -13.85 -4.06
N GLU A 108 -4.26 -13.24 -2.95
CA GLU A 108 -3.57 -12.13 -2.32
C GLU A 108 -3.01 -12.54 -0.97
N GLY A 109 -1.91 -11.88 -0.56
CA GLY A 109 -1.35 -12.01 0.77
C GLY A 109 -1.31 -10.68 1.51
N VAL A 110 -1.50 -10.73 2.81
CA VAL A 110 -1.22 -9.63 3.70
C VAL A 110 -0.22 -10.09 4.74
N LEU A 111 0.82 -9.27 4.98
CA LEU A 111 1.68 -9.41 6.15
C LEU A 111 1.50 -8.17 7.03
N CYS A 112 1.49 -8.34 8.34
CA CYS A 112 1.23 -7.25 9.28
C CYS A 112 2.08 -7.39 10.55
N ASN A 113 2.57 -6.28 11.07
CA ASN A 113 3.31 -6.24 12.32
C ASN A 113 2.39 -6.30 13.57
N TYR A 114 1.07 -6.25 13.37
CA TYR A 114 0.06 -6.20 14.43
C TYR A 114 -0.87 -7.41 14.38
N THR A 115 -1.54 -7.71 15.53
CA THR A 115 -2.56 -8.76 15.59
C THR A 115 -3.86 -8.31 14.94
N PHE A 116 -4.46 -9.18 14.12
CA PHE A 116 -5.74 -8.90 13.48
C PHE A 116 -6.89 -8.94 14.48
N LEU A 117 -7.74 -7.92 14.46
CA LEU A 117 -9.02 -7.90 15.17
C LEU A 117 -10.09 -8.63 14.35
N SER A 118 -10.07 -8.45 13.04
CA SER A 118 -10.93 -9.15 12.09
C SER A 118 -10.31 -9.18 10.70
N SER A 119 -10.83 -10.02 9.83
CA SER A 119 -10.48 -10.06 8.42
C SER A 119 -11.69 -10.45 7.57
N ARG A 120 -11.69 -10.03 6.31
CA ARG A 120 -12.64 -10.49 5.29
C ARG A 120 -11.98 -10.54 3.92
N ASN A 121 -12.38 -11.50 3.11
CA ASN A 121 -11.93 -11.65 1.74
C ASN A 121 -13.11 -11.36 0.80
N VAL A 122 -13.04 -10.28 0.03
CA VAL A 122 -14.12 -9.79 -0.83
C VAL A 122 -13.83 -10.18 -2.26
N ALA A 123 -14.63 -11.09 -2.82
CA ALA A 123 -14.54 -11.46 -4.23
C ALA A 123 -14.88 -10.25 -5.13
N LEU A 124 -14.05 -9.98 -6.11
CA LEU A 124 -14.24 -8.92 -7.09
C LEU A 124 -14.92 -9.44 -8.36
N PRO A 125 -15.72 -8.63 -9.06
CA PRO A 125 -16.36 -9.01 -10.31
C PRO A 125 -15.34 -9.38 -11.39
N TYR A 126 -15.68 -10.36 -12.22
CA TYR A 126 -14.88 -10.75 -13.39
C TYR A 126 -15.77 -11.30 -14.49
N SER A 127 -15.34 -11.18 -15.74
CA SER A 127 -16.03 -11.74 -16.91
C SER A 127 -15.77 -13.24 -17.03
N PRO A 128 -16.71 -14.03 -17.55
CA PRO A 128 -16.51 -15.47 -17.78
C PRO A 128 -15.24 -15.75 -18.60
N GLY A 129 -14.37 -16.60 -18.08
CA GLY A 129 -13.09 -16.96 -18.71
C GLY A 129 -11.90 -16.12 -18.27
N ASN A 130 -12.12 -15.00 -17.56
CA ASN A 130 -11.05 -14.20 -16.98
C ASN A 130 -10.69 -14.70 -15.57
N GLU A 131 -9.57 -14.23 -15.03
CA GLU A 131 -9.11 -14.60 -13.70
C GLU A 131 -9.96 -13.95 -12.60
N PRO A 132 -10.49 -14.74 -11.65
CA PRO A 132 -11.07 -14.19 -10.43
C PRO A 132 -10.04 -13.37 -9.64
N ARG A 133 -10.48 -12.23 -9.09
CA ARG A 133 -9.69 -11.37 -8.23
C ARG A 133 -10.40 -11.16 -6.89
N THR A 134 -9.63 -10.72 -5.89
CA THR A 134 -10.15 -10.49 -4.56
C THR A 134 -9.52 -9.25 -3.93
N ALA A 135 -10.19 -8.70 -2.92
CA ALA A 135 -9.63 -7.70 -2.02
C ALA A 135 -9.65 -8.28 -0.59
N LEU A 136 -8.46 -8.47 -0.02
CA LEU A 136 -8.25 -9.04 1.31
C LEU A 136 -8.09 -7.91 2.32
N GLU A 137 -9.04 -7.77 3.24
CA GLU A 137 -9.01 -6.77 4.31
C GLU A 137 -8.64 -7.40 5.64
N ILE A 138 -7.84 -6.67 6.40
CA ILE A 138 -7.66 -6.85 7.84
C ILE A 138 -8.03 -5.58 8.58
N VAL A 139 -8.53 -5.72 9.81
CA VAL A 139 -8.70 -4.63 10.77
C VAL A 139 -7.75 -4.89 11.93
N THR A 140 -7.02 -3.88 12.37
CA THR A 140 -6.02 -4.01 13.43
C THR A 140 -5.88 -2.71 14.22
N THR A 141 -5.28 -2.82 15.42
CA THR A 141 -4.91 -1.66 16.24
C THR A 141 -3.41 -1.41 16.09
N ILE A 142 -3.04 -0.17 15.76
CA ILE A 142 -1.64 0.27 15.61
C ILE A 142 -1.04 0.75 16.94
N ALA A 143 0.22 1.16 16.94
CA ALA A 143 0.97 1.52 18.16
C ALA A 143 0.34 2.67 18.98
N SER A 144 -0.42 3.57 18.34
CA SER A 144 -1.16 4.66 19.00
C SER A 144 -2.46 4.21 19.69
N ASN A 145 -2.84 2.94 19.62
CA ASN A 145 -4.14 2.37 19.97
C ASN A 145 -5.29 2.79 19.03
N ASP A 146 -5.01 3.44 17.93
CA ASP A 146 -6.01 3.69 16.88
C ASP A 146 -6.28 2.39 16.10
N THR A 147 -7.56 2.19 15.71
CA THR A 147 -7.94 1.07 14.85
C THR A 147 -8.00 1.54 13.40
N ILE A 148 -7.37 0.78 12.50
CA ILE A 148 -7.36 1.02 11.06
C ILE A 148 -7.74 -0.24 10.30
N ALA A 149 -8.16 -0.07 9.04
CA ALA A 149 -8.32 -1.17 8.09
C ALA A 149 -7.21 -1.11 7.03
N PHE A 150 -6.71 -2.28 6.63
CA PHE A 150 -5.73 -2.42 5.55
C PHE A 150 -6.22 -3.45 4.54
N ILE A 151 -6.15 -3.10 3.25
CA ILE A 151 -6.68 -3.89 2.15
C ILE A 151 -5.57 -4.17 1.15
N GLY A 152 -5.31 -5.45 0.85
CA GLY A 152 -4.47 -5.90 -0.25
C GLY A 152 -5.33 -6.35 -1.44
N THR A 153 -4.97 -5.97 -2.66
CA THR A 153 -5.69 -6.38 -3.88
C THR A 153 -4.78 -6.47 -5.10
N HIS A 154 -5.22 -7.22 -6.11
CA HIS A 154 -4.62 -7.28 -7.43
C HIS A 154 -5.74 -7.27 -8.47
N LEU A 155 -5.78 -6.24 -9.32
CA LEU A 155 -6.83 -6.10 -10.32
C LEU A 155 -6.51 -6.88 -11.60
N ASP A 156 -7.52 -7.04 -12.44
CA ASP A 156 -7.38 -7.71 -13.74
C ASP A 156 -6.29 -7.05 -14.61
N HIS A 157 -5.51 -7.85 -15.33
CA HIS A 157 -4.35 -7.41 -16.12
C HIS A 157 -4.62 -7.26 -17.63
N LEU A 158 -5.81 -7.68 -18.10
CA LEU A 158 -6.11 -7.67 -19.53
C LEU A 158 -6.13 -6.25 -20.11
N SER A 159 -5.95 -6.15 -21.42
CA SER A 159 -5.96 -4.85 -22.13
C SER A 159 -7.33 -4.18 -22.12
N ASP A 160 -8.42 -4.96 -22.06
CA ASP A 160 -9.78 -4.45 -21.84
C ASP A 160 -9.95 -4.08 -20.36
N GLU A 161 -10.30 -2.83 -20.06
CA GLU A 161 -10.47 -2.34 -18.70
C GLU A 161 -11.82 -2.70 -18.05
N LYS A 162 -12.69 -3.44 -18.75
CA LYS A 162 -14.05 -3.72 -18.30
C LYS A 162 -14.09 -4.35 -16.91
N ASP A 163 -13.29 -5.38 -16.67
CA ASP A 163 -13.26 -6.05 -15.37
C ASP A 163 -12.59 -5.16 -14.30
N ARG A 164 -11.50 -4.45 -14.63
CA ARG A 164 -10.91 -3.46 -13.70
C ARG A 164 -11.91 -2.40 -13.29
N VAL A 165 -12.70 -1.86 -14.23
CA VAL A 165 -13.75 -0.87 -13.92
C VAL A 165 -14.81 -1.45 -12.99
N ALA A 166 -15.24 -2.70 -13.21
CA ALA A 166 -16.19 -3.36 -12.31
C ALA A 166 -15.58 -3.62 -10.93
N GLN A 167 -14.30 -4.02 -10.87
CA GLN A 167 -13.57 -4.31 -9.64
C GLN A 167 -13.38 -3.04 -8.79
N VAL A 168 -12.95 -1.93 -9.36
CA VAL A 168 -12.77 -0.68 -8.61
C VAL A 168 -14.10 -0.10 -8.11
N LYS A 169 -15.19 -0.24 -8.87
CA LYS A 169 -16.53 0.12 -8.40
C LYS A 169 -16.94 -0.71 -7.20
N LYS A 170 -16.63 -2.03 -7.22
CA LYS A 170 -16.91 -2.92 -6.08
C LYS A 170 -16.07 -2.57 -4.87
N ILE A 171 -14.80 -2.20 -5.05
CA ILE A 171 -13.92 -1.71 -3.98
C ILE A 171 -14.51 -0.44 -3.36
N ASN A 172 -14.91 0.55 -4.15
CA ASN A 172 -15.54 1.77 -3.67
C ASN A 172 -16.86 1.46 -2.93
N GLU A 173 -17.73 0.62 -3.49
CA GLU A 173 -18.99 0.23 -2.87
C GLU A 173 -18.82 -0.39 -1.48
N VAL A 174 -17.86 -1.29 -1.33
CA VAL A 174 -17.70 -2.08 -0.10
C VAL A 174 -16.88 -1.33 0.96
N PHE A 175 -15.79 -0.69 0.56
CA PHE A 175 -14.80 -0.18 1.52
C PHE A 175 -14.94 1.32 1.84
N SER A 176 -15.71 2.10 1.05
CA SER A 176 -16.08 3.46 1.45
C SER A 176 -17.01 3.50 2.68
N LEU A 177 -17.57 2.34 3.05
CA LEU A 177 -18.43 2.19 4.23
C LEU A 177 -17.65 1.81 5.49
N ASN A 178 -16.33 1.66 5.40
CA ASN A 178 -15.51 1.35 6.56
C ASN A 178 -15.60 2.48 7.59
N GLN A 179 -15.80 2.08 8.85
CA GLN A 179 -15.85 3.01 9.98
C GLN A 179 -14.46 3.43 10.48
N TYR A 180 -13.40 2.78 10.01
CA TYR A 180 -12.02 3.04 10.38
C TYR A 180 -11.27 3.71 9.25
N PRO A 181 -10.26 4.56 9.56
CA PRO A 181 -9.30 5.00 8.54
C PRO A 181 -8.71 3.80 7.82
N THR A 182 -8.74 3.83 6.50
CA THR A 182 -8.47 2.65 5.66
C THR A 182 -7.34 2.93 4.68
N ILE A 183 -6.48 1.93 4.47
CA ILE A 183 -5.41 1.92 3.46
C ILE A 183 -5.71 0.81 2.46
N LEU A 184 -5.64 1.13 1.16
CA LEU A 184 -5.74 0.21 0.04
C LEU A 184 -4.38 0.14 -0.64
N ALA A 185 -3.82 -1.06 -0.80
CA ALA A 185 -2.54 -1.28 -1.46
C ALA A 185 -2.64 -2.42 -2.46
N GLY A 186 -1.91 -2.31 -3.58
CA GLY A 186 -1.88 -3.40 -4.55
C GLY A 186 -1.39 -3.02 -5.93
N ASP A 187 -1.27 -4.04 -6.78
CA ASP A 187 -1.12 -3.92 -8.23
C ASP A 187 -2.50 -3.69 -8.85
N LEU A 188 -2.74 -2.47 -9.29
CA LEU A 188 -4.02 -2.09 -9.88
C LEU A 188 -4.06 -2.29 -11.40
N ASN A 189 -2.94 -2.71 -12.01
CA ASN A 189 -2.81 -2.93 -13.46
C ASN A 189 -3.36 -1.77 -14.31
N ALA A 190 -3.29 -0.56 -13.78
CA ALA A 190 -3.86 0.65 -14.35
C ALA A 190 -2.92 1.84 -14.10
N THR A 191 -2.75 2.70 -15.08
CA THR A 191 -1.88 3.88 -14.96
C THR A 191 -2.64 5.10 -14.44
N PRO A 192 -1.96 6.10 -13.84
CA PRO A 192 -2.59 7.36 -13.46
C PRO A 192 -3.37 7.98 -14.61
N GLY A 193 -4.58 8.46 -14.32
CA GLY A 193 -5.49 9.07 -15.30
C GLY A 193 -6.30 8.06 -16.13
N SER A 194 -6.09 6.74 -15.99
CA SER A 194 -6.96 5.73 -16.59
C SER A 194 -8.36 5.70 -15.92
N ILE A 195 -9.33 5.10 -16.60
CA ILE A 195 -10.71 5.03 -16.08
C ILE A 195 -10.77 4.34 -14.71
N PRO A 196 -10.11 3.18 -14.46
CA PRO A 196 -10.14 2.56 -13.13
C PRO A 196 -9.56 3.44 -12.04
N ILE A 197 -8.43 4.11 -12.28
CA ILE A 197 -7.79 4.98 -11.27
C ILE A 197 -8.65 6.20 -10.99
N ASN A 198 -9.24 6.83 -12.00
CA ASN A 198 -10.12 7.98 -11.80
C ASN A 198 -11.36 7.60 -10.94
N ILE A 199 -11.93 6.40 -11.13
CA ILE A 199 -13.05 5.91 -10.31
C ILE A 199 -12.61 5.67 -8.86
N LEU A 200 -11.41 5.10 -8.63
CA LEU A 200 -10.89 4.98 -7.27
C LEU A 200 -10.67 6.34 -6.61
N GLU A 201 -10.11 7.31 -7.33
CA GLU A 201 -9.83 8.65 -6.82
C GLU A 201 -11.10 9.48 -6.48
N GLU A 202 -12.30 9.02 -6.87
CA GLU A 202 -13.56 9.58 -6.36
C GLU A 202 -13.72 9.37 -4.84
N VAL A 203 -13.14 8.31 -4.29
CA VAL A 203 -13.21 7.92 -2.87
C VAL A 203 -11.84 8.02 -2.19
N TRP A 204 -10.81 7.45 -2.82
CA TRP A 204 -9.48 7.28 -2.26
C TRP A 204 -8.54 8.42 -2.67
N SER A 205 -7.60 8.73 -1.79
CA SER A 205 -6.47 9.60 -2.13
C SER A 205 -5.25 8.75 -2.43
N ALA A 206 -4.65 8.95 -3.58
CA ALA A 206 -3.38 8.30 -3.93
C ALA A 206 -2.22 8.92 -3.14
N SER A 207 -1.26 8.08 -2.74
CA SER A 207 -0.08 8.53 -2.00
C SER A 207 1.01 9.15 -2.88
N HIS A 208 0.99 8.92 -4.19
CA HIS A 208 1.99 9.47 -5.10
C HIS A 208 1.71 10.93 -5.44
N ASP A 209 2.77 11.68 -5.64
CA ASP A 209 2.69 13.02 -6.22
C ASP A 209 2.33 12.90 -7.72
N LYS A 210 1.32 13.66 -8.16
CA LYS A 210 0.88 13.66 -9.57
C LYS A 210 1.92 14.32 -10.50
N ASP A 211 2.76 15.19 -9.94
CA ASP A 211 3.83 15.89 -10.68
C ASP A 211 5.17 15.12 -10.65
N ASP A 212 5.34 14.14 -9.71
CA ASP A 212 6.52 13.27 -9.59
C ASP A 212 6.10 11.80 -9.48
N VAL A 213 5.54 11.27 -10.56
CA VAL A 213 5.06 9.87 -10.61
C VAL A 213 6.24 8.90 -10.62
N LYS A 214 6.34 8.09 -9.58
CA LYS A 214 7.36 7.05 -9.48
C LYS A 214 6.87 5.76 -10.14
N TYR A 215 7.57 5.30 -11.16
CA TYR A 215 7.23 4.08 -11.90
C TYR A 215 7.62 2.83 -11.13
N THR A 216 6.81 1.77 -11.26
CA THR A 216 6.97 0.52 -10.51
C THR A 216 7.17 -0.71 -11.40
N PHE A 217 6.89 -0.62 -12.70
CA PHE A 217 6.95 -1.74 -13.64
C PHE A 217 7.58 -1.34 -15.00
N PRO A 218 8.35 -2.25 -15.66
CA PRO A 218 8.97 -3.44 -15.08
C PRO A 218 10.17 -3.08 -14.18
N SER A 219 10.51 -3.94 -13.22
CA SER A 219 11.60 -3.68 -12.26
C SER A 219 12.96 -3.46 -12.90
N SER A 220 13.23 -4.10 -14.04
CA SER A 220 14.48 -3.95 -14.78
C SER A 220 14.69 -2.55 -15.38
N ASN A 221 13.58 -1.86 -15.75
CA ASN A 221 13.59 -0.50 -16.31
C ASN A 221 12.19 0.12 -16.14
N PRO A 222 11.85 0.67 -14.98
CA PRO A 222 10.50 1.13 -14.67
C PRO A 222 10.00 2.22 -15.62
N LYS A 223 8.82 2.01 -16.20
CA LYS A 223 8.18 2.90 -17.18
C LYS A 223 6.68 3.10 -16.94
N LYS A 224 6.08 2.31 -16.06
CA LYS A 224 4.65 2.38 -15.72
C LYS A 224 4.48 2.46 -14.21
N LYS A 225 3.52 3.25 -13.76
CA LYS A 225 3.00 3.23 -12.38
C LYS A 225 1.75 2.38 -12.41
N ILE A 226 1.78 1.18 -11.81
CA ILE A 226 0.66 0.27 -11.71
C ILE A 226 0.45 -0.26 -10.29
N ASP A 227 1.44 -0.16 -9.41
CA ASP A 227 1.36 -0.50 -8.00
C ASP A 227 1.03 0.76 -7.19
N TYR A 228 0.03 0.69 -6.32
CA TYR A 228 -0.50 1.84 -5.59
C TYR A 228 -0.62 1.57 -4.10
N ILE A 229 -0.54 2.65 -3.33
CA ILE A 229 -1.03 2.74 -1.96
C ILE A 229 -1.92 3.97 -1.92
N MET A 230 -3.18 3.76 -1.54
CA MET A 230 -4.22 4.79 -1.45
C MET A 230 -4.85 4.75 -0.06
N PHE A 231 -5.52 5.81 0.35
CA PHE A 231 -6.08 5.91 1.70
C PHE A 231 -7.41 6.67 1.73
N TYR A 232 -8.22 6.38 2.75
CA TYR A 232 -9.53 6.97 3.00
C TYR A 232 -9.82 7.01 4.51
N PRO A 233 -10.51 8.07 5.04
CA PRO A 233 -10.77 9.34 4.35
C PRO A 233 -9.50 10.21 4.24
N LYS A 234 -9.48 11.12 3.26
CA LYS A 234 -8.30 11.93 2.94
C LYS A 234 -7.78 12.75 4.13
N ASN A 235 -8.67 13.31 4.92
CA ASN A 235 -8.33 14.19 6.05
C ASN A 235 -7.75 13.43 7.27
N ARG A 236 -7.76 12.10 7.26
CA ARG A 236 -7.20 11.26 8.32
C ARG A 236 -5.76 10.83 8.05
N TRP A 237 -5.21 11.15 6.89
CA TRP A 237 -3.90 10.66 6.50
C TRP A 237 -3.01 11.77 5.91
N ARG A 238 -1.74 11.71 6.26
CA ARG A 238 -0.67 12.53 5.67
C ARG A 238 0.43 11.63 5.14
N VAL A 239 0.81 11.82 3.88
CA VAL A 239 1.96 11.14 3.28
C VAL A 239 3.23 11.84 3.77
N LEU A 240 4.13 11.09 4.39
CA LEU A 240 5.43 11.59 4.84
C LEU A 240 6.53 11.26 3.84
N GLU A 241 6.50 10.07 3.24
CA GLU A 241 7.50 9.61 2.28
C GLU A 241 6.88 8.62 1.29
N THR A 242 7.38 8.63 0.05
CA THR A 242 7.12 7.60 -0.96
C THR A 242 8.44 7.12 -1.56
N LYS A 243 8.61 5.81 -1.68
CA LYS A 243 9.83 5.20 -2.21
C LYS A 243 9.51 4.01 -3.11
N VAL A 244 10.19 3.94 -4.25
CA VAL A 244 10.23 2.73 -5.09
C VAL A 244 11.50 1.97 -4.77
N ILE A 245 11.36 0.71 -4.40
CA ILE A 245 12.46 -0.21 -4.11
C ILE A 245 12.62 -1.10 -5.33
N GLN A 246 13.69 -0.86 -6.07
CA GLN A 246 13.99 -1.58 -7.29
C GLN A 246 14.93 -2.74 -6.99
N ASP A 247 14.43 -3.97 -7.15
CA ASP A 247 15.22 -5.18 -7.20
C ASP A 247 14.81 -5.96 -8.46
N ALA A 248 15.65 -5.91 -9.48
CA ALA A 248 15.38 -6.53 -10.77
C ALA A 248 15.49 -8.08 -10.75
N VAL A 249 15.82 -8.69 -9.60
CA VAL A 249 15.89 -10.13 -9.41
C VAL A 249 14.68 -10.64 -8.62
N ALA A 250 14.30 -9.98 -7.54
CA ALA A 250 13.26 -10.43 -6.63
C ALA A 250 11.88 -10.53 -7.27
N SER A 251 11.55 -9.64 -8.21
CA SER A 251 10.31 -9.64 -8.96
C SER A 251 10.46 -8.82 -10.25
N ASP A 252 9.55 -8.98 -11.19
CA ASP A 252 9.40 -8.10 -12.35
C ASP A 252 8.70 -6.78 -12.01
N HIS A 253 8.15 -6.64 -10.78
CA HIS A 253 7.70 -5.38 -10.19
C HIS A 253 8.73 -4.81 -9.21
N CYS A 254 8.81 -3.48 -9.12
CA CYS A 254 9.42 -2.82 -7.97
C CYS A 254 8.45 -2.84 -6.78
N ALA A 255 8.97 -3.00 -5.57
CA ALA A 255 8.16 -2.81 -4.39
C ALA A 255 7.91 -1.30 -4.17
N TYR A 256 6.68 -0.92 -3.78
CA TYR A 256 6.29 0.47 -3.52
C TYR A 256 6.03 0.68 -2.05
N LEU A 257 6.85 1.51 -1.40
CA LEU A 257 6.80 1.83 0.02
C LEU A 257 6.26 3.24 0.23
N VAL A 258 5.36 3.38 1.20
CA VAL A 258 4.81 4.67 1.64
C VAL A 258 4.83 4.74 3.16
N ILE A 259 5.28 5.87 3.69
CA ILE A 259 5.16 6.21 5.11
C ILE A 259 3.98 7.16 5.27
N LEU A 260 3.00 6.75 6.08
CA LEU A 260 1.78 7.49 6.36
C LEU A 260 1.73 7.88 7.83
N GLU A 261 1.18 9.04 8.11
CA GLU A 261 0.80 9.47 9.46
C GLU A 261 -0.72 9.52 9.57
N LEU A 262 -1.26 8.84 10.59
CA LEU A 262 -2.67 8.95 10.95
C LEU A 262 -2.88 10.25 11.72
N LEU A 263 -3.78 11.09 11.23
CA LEU A 263 -4.14 12.38 11.83
C LEU A 263 -5.32 12.20 12.80
N ASP A 264 -5.38 13.06 13.81
CA ASP A 264 -6.55 13.17 14.68
C ASP A 264 -7.79 13.61 13.90
N GLU A 265 -9.01 13.37 14.48
CA GLU A 265 -10.30 13.80 13.90
C GLU A 265 -10.45 15.32 13.86
#